data_5a6d2beac130cb39c75e95a8a7bbb465
#
_entry.id   5a6d2beac130cb39c75e95a8a7bbb465
#
_cell.length_a   1.000
_cell.length_b   1.000
_cell.length_c   1.000
_cell.angle_alpha   90.00
_cell.angle_beta   90.00
_cell.angle_gamma   90.00
#
_symmetry.space_group_name_H-M   'P 1'
#
loop_
_entity.id
_entity.type
_entity.pdbx_description
1 polymer ?
#
loop_
_entity_poly.entity_id
_entity_poly.type
_entity_poly.pdbx_seq_one_letter_code
_entity_poly.pdbx_strand_id
1 'polypeptide(L)'
;MNYYYGISRDDESQSETVSTLREQLMNALILEQVRVVKGEQLGYYDNLTDDEISEIETYADELISSWRETFVSQAQSENSDLSEEEADKEGEKLLNEYMEENDYTRDRIIQLKKDEVVADKLYEEYTKDITVSDDDIEEEYNTRVEEDKSTFGSDMDYYATMCRYGSTIYWNPEGARKVQQILIPFTDEDQEAISNVDSSDEDALAKAVKTAQDNIEDEANSLYKELTEGKTFADALSEQENSDSTMYVVVDGIESTYDEAYVKAAMSLKKLGDVSEPIMTDSGCYILYYASDVKAGAVDLDKVKDEISESLLEDKKSEEFYNTCNSWKDEMKVETFPEVYETETAGAEASESAEASASN
;
A
#
# COMPACT_ATOMS: atom_id res chain seq x y z
N MET A 1 19.71 1.27 2.84
CA MET A 1 19.42 -0.11 3.26
C MET A 1 18.92 -0.23 4.71
N ASN A 2 19.53 0.44 5.69
CA ASN A 2 19.14 0.29 7.11
C ASN A 2 17.69 0.66 7.47
N TYR A 3 17.01 1.47 6.67
CA TYR A 3 15.68 1.99 7.00
C TYR A 3 14.51 1.08 6.61
N TYR A 4 14.65 0.18 5.62
CA TYR A 4 13.52 -0.59 5.08
C TYR A 4 13.38 -2.01 5.62
N TYR A 5 14.47 -2.63 6.14
CA TYR A 5 14.45 -4.06 6.52
C TYR A 5 15.00 -4.34 7.92
N GLY A 6 15.34 -3.33 8.71
CA GLY A 6 15.99 -3.53 10.01
C GLY A 6 17.34 -4.27 9.91
N ILE A 7 17.95 -4.26 8.71
CA ILE A 7 19.19 -4.96 8.42
C ILE A 7 20.34 -3.99 8.66
N SER A 8 21.23 -4.35 9.56
CA SER A 8 22.45 -3.60 9.83
C SER A 8 23.62 -4.16 9.03
N ARG A 9 24.31 -3.28 8.30
CA ARG A 9 25.51 -3.62 7.54
C ARG A 9 26.65 -4.08 8.44
N ASP A 10 26.64 -3.61 9.70
CA ASP A 10 27.71 -3.82 10.68
C ASP A 10 27.39 -4.98 11.65
N ASP A 11 26.26 -5.68 11.46
CA ASP A 11 25.88 -6.84 12.25
C ASP A 11 26.36 -8.12 11.57
N GLU A 12 27.40 -8.75 12.15
CA GLU A 12 27.97 -10.00 11.64
C GLU A 12 26.92 -11.12 11.50
N SER A 13 25.87 -11.13 12.34
CA SER A 13 24.80 -12.14 12.28
C SER A 13 23.92 -11.99 11.01
N GLN A 14 23.98 -10.83 10.35
CA GLN A 14 23.21 -10.50 9.13
C GLN A 14 24.08 -10.53 7.87
N SER A 15 25.34 -10.91 7.97
CA SER A 15 26.31 -10.85 6.86
C SER A 15 25.85 -11.62 5.61
N GLU A 16 25.25 -12.81 5.79
CA GLU A 16 24.69 -13.62 4.69
C GLU A 16 23.51 -12.92 4.01
N THR A 17 22.60 -12.33 4.79
CA THR A 17 21.46 -11.56 4.28
C THR A 17 21.94 -10.33 3.50
N VAL A 18 22.93 -9.62 4.02
CA VAL A 18 23.54 -8.45 3.35
C VAL A 18 24.19 -8.88 2.03
N SER A 19 24.91 -10.00 2.00
CA SER A 19 25.53 -10.52 0.78
C SER A 19 24.48 -10.88 -0.27
N THR A 20 23.44 -11.60 0.12
CA THR A 20 22.33 -11.98 -0.77
C THR A 20 21.62 -10.77 -1.35
N LEU A 21 21.29 -9.76 -0.53
CA LEU A 21 20.67 -8.52 -0.99
C LEU A 21 21.57 -7.74 -1.94
N ARG A 22 22.87 -7.74 -1.69
CA ARG A 22 23.85 -7.11 -2.57
C ARG A 22 23.91 -7.79 -3.94
N GLU A 23 23.94 -9.11 -3.98
CA GLU A 23 23.91 -9.88 -5.22
C GLU A 23 22.59 -9.63 -5.99
N GLN A 24 21.46 -9.61 -5.31
CA GLN A 24 20.17 -9.32 -5.94
C GLN A 24 20.13 -7.90 -6.52
N LEU A 25 20.60 -6.90 -5.78
CA LEU A 25 20.68 -5.52 -6.24
C LEU A 25 21.61 -5.38 -7.46
N MET A 26 22.79 -6.03 -7.39
CA MET A 26 23.73 -6.01 -8.52
C MET A 26 23.12 -6.66 -9.77
N ASN A 27 22.43 -7.79 -9.62
CA ASN A 27 21.76 -8.41 -10.76
C ASN A 27 20.66 -7.51 -11.34
N ALA A 28 19.87 -6.83 -10.49
CA ALA A 28 18.85 -5.87 -10.94
C ALA A 28 19.47 -4.73 -11.76
N LEU A 29 20.57 -4.12 -11.27
CA LEU A 29 21.29 -3.06 -11.99
C LEU A 29 21.90 -3.55 -13.32
N ILE A 30 22.42 -4.78 -13.34
CA ILE A 30 22.92 -5.39 -14.59
C ILE A 30 21.79 -5.56 -15.60
N LEU A 31 20.64 -6.09 -15.18
CA LEU A 31 19.50 -6.29 -16.09
C LEU A 31 18.91 -4.95 -16.57
N GLU A 32 18.97 -3.90 -15.75
CA GLU A 32 18.63 -2.54 -16.18
C GLU A 32 19.55 -2.07 -17.31
N GLN A 33 20.88 -2.19 -17.14
CA GLN A 33 21.84 -1.83 -18.18
C GLN A 33 21.72 -2.71 -19.43
N VAL A 34 21.41 -3.99 -19.28
CA VAL A 34 21.15 -4.90 -20.40
C VAL A 34 19.96 -4.40 -21.24
N ARG A 35 18.89 -3.92 -20.60
CA ARG A 35 17.73 -3.33 -21.30
C ARG A 35 18.10 -2.07 -22.07
N VAL A 36 18.88 -1.18 -21.45
CA VAL A 36 19.38 0.05 -22.11
C VAL A 36 20.18 -0.31 -23.36
N VAL A 37 21.21 -1.17 -23.23
CA VAL A 37 22.05 -1.58 -24.36
C VAL A 37 21.23 -2.29 -25.45
N LYS A 38 20.26 -3.13 -25.06
CA LYS A 38 19.39 -3.82 -26.03
C LYS A 38 18.47 -2.84 -26.76
N GLY A 39 17.92 -1.85 -26.04
CA GLY A 39 17.12 -0.77 -26.61
C GLY A 39 17.89 0.05 -27.64
N GLU A 40 19.16 0.38 -27.35
CA GLU A 40 20.06 1.03 -28.32
C GLU A 40 20.31 0.16 -29.55
N GLN A 41 20.68 -1.12 -29.37
CA GLN A 41 20.95 -2.07 -30.45
C GLN A 41 19.76 -2.25 -31.39
N LEU A 42 18.54 -2.20 -30.85
CA LEU A 42 17.30 -2.35 -31.59
C LEU A 42 16.74 -1.03 -32.14
N GLY A 43 17.38 0.10 -31.81
CA GLY A 43 17.02 1.44 -32.30
C GLY A 43 15.78 2.04 -31.65
N TYR A 44 15.38 1.58 -30.45
CA TYR A 44 14.20 2.11 -29.76
C TYR A 44 14.35 3.59 -29.38
N TYR A 45 15.55 4.03 -29.01
CA TYR A 45 15.83 5.43 -28.68
C TYR A 45 15.69 6.36 -29.89
N ASP A 46 16.08 5.89 -31.06
CA ASP A 46 15.97 6.67 -32.31
C ASP A 46 14.53 6.72 -32.84
N ASN A 47 13.67 5.83 -32.36
CA ASN A 47 12.27 5.70 -32.79
C ASN A 47 11.28 6.21 -31.74
N LEU A 48 11.73 6.97 -30.73
CA LEU A 48 10.81 7.69 -29.85
C LEU A 48 10.07 8.77 -30.64
N THR A 49 8.76 8.83 -30.47
CA THR A 49 7.93 9.84 -31.13
C THR A 49 8.10 11.22 -30.53
N ASP A 50 7.73 12.26 -31.26
CA ASP A 50 7.78 13.64 -30.76
C ASP A 50 6.91 13.83 -29.50
N ASP A 51 5.77 13.13 -29.40
CA ASP A 51 4.89 13.15 -28.23
C ASP A 51 5.56 12.51 -27.02
N GLU A 52 6.18 11.32 -27.18
CA GLU A 52 6.93 10.66 -26.10
C GLU A 52 8.11 11.51 -25.60
N ILE A 53 8.84 12.13 -26.53
CA ILE A 53 9.93 13.06 -26.15
C ILE A 53 9.39 14.24 -25.35
N SER A 54 8.27 14.81 -25.78
CA SER A 54 7.63 15.92 -25.07
C SER A 54 7.13 15.52 -23.67
N GLU A 55 6.55 14.32 -23.51
CA GLU A 55 6.13 13.78 -22.22
C GLU A 55 7.32 13.56 -21.29
N ILE A 56 8.42 13.01 -21.80
CA ILE A 56 9.67 12.78 -21.04
C ILE A 56 10.25 14.11 -20.55
N GLU A 57 10.29 15.14 -21.42
CA GLU A 57 10.78 16.47 -21.04
C GLU A 57 9.88 17.14 -20.00
N THR A 58 8.56 17.03 -20.18
CA THR A 58 7.57 17.54 -19.22
C THR A 58 7.73 16.85 -17.85
N TYR A 59 7.86 15.53 -17.82
CA TYR A 59 8.14 14.78 -16.59
C TYR A 59 9.37 15.32 -15.84
N ALA A 60 10.47 15.56 -16.56
CA ALA A 60 11.69 16.09 -15.93
C ALA A 60 11.47 17.47 -15.31
N ASP A 61 10.74 18.35 -16.00
CA ASP A 61 10.45 19.70 -15.52
C ASP A 61 9.49 19.68 -14.32
N GLU A 62 8.47 18.84 -14.35
CA GLU A 62 7.53 18.65 -13.23
C GLU A 62 8.20 18.04 -12.00
N LEU A 63 9.09 17.05 -12.17
CA LEU A 63 9.84 16.44 -11.08
C LEU A 63 10.76 17.47 -10.38
N ILE A 64 11.49 18.25 -11.15
CA ILE A 64 12.35 19.32 -10.60
C ILE A 64 11.51 20.39 -9.89
N SER A 65 10.33 20.75 -10.44
CA SER A 65 9.41 21.68 -9.80
C SER A 65 8.87 21.13 -8.47
N SER A 66 8.50 19.87 -8.42
CA SER A 66 8.02 19.20 -7.19
C SER A 66 9.11 19.15 -6.11
N TRP A 67 10.36 18.85 -6.49
CA TRP A 67 11.49 18.93 -5.54
C TRP A 67 11.68 20.34 -5.02
N ARG A 68 11.59 21.36 -5.90
CA ARG A 68 11.68 22.76 -5.48
C ARG A 68 10.63 23.13 -4.45
N GLU A 69 9.37 22.76 -4.68
CA GLU A 69 8.28 23.00 -3.73
C GLU A 69 8.53 22.32 -2.37
N THR A 70 9.05 21.08 -2.40
CA THR A 70 9.43 20.33 -1.20
C THR A 70 10.51 21.07 -0.40
N PHE A 71 11.57 21.53 -1.05
CA PHE A 71 12.65 22.24 -0.37
C PHE A 71 12.25 23.65 0.11
N VAL A 72 11.34 24.33 -0.60
CA VAL A 72 10.75 25.60 -0.11
C VAL A 72 9.93 25.34 1.16
N SER A 73 9.12 24.29 1.18
CA SER A 73 8.35 23.91 2.35
C SER A 73 9.24 23.50 3.53
N GLN A 74 10.33 22.79 3.26
CA GLN A 74 11.34 22.46 4.26
C GLN A 74 11.97 23.71 4.86
N ALA A 75 12.42 24.66 4.04
CA ALA A 75 13.01 25.92 4.50
C ALA A 75 12.05 26.70 5.42
N GLN A 76 10.75 26.75 5.07
CA GLN A 76 9.72 27.37 5.90
C GLN A 76 9.49 26.62 7.22
N SER A 77 9.55 25.29 7.22
CA SER A 77 9.37 24.49 8.43
C SER A 77 10.54 24.60 9.40
N GLU A 78 11.76 24.73 8.89
CA GLU A 78 12.99 24.91 9.67
C GLU A 78 13.12 26.34 10.23
N ASN A 79 12.57 27.33 9.54
CA ASN A 79 12.55 28.72 10.00
C ASN A 79 11.25 29.42 9.59
N SER A 80 10.27 29.41 10.49
CA SER A 80 8.95 30.01 10.28
C SER A 80 8.95 31.55 10.14
N ASP A 81 10.07 32.22 10.42
CA ASP A 81 10.20 33.67 10.30
C ASP A 81 10.62 34.12 8.89
N LEU A 82 10.93 33.18 7.98
CA LEU A 82 11.27 33.51 6.59
C LEU A 82 10.06 34.10 5.85
N SER A 83 10.29 35.16 5.12
CA SER A 83 9.34 35.63 4.12
C SER A 83 9.27 34.62 2.95
N GLU A 84 8.20 34.67 2.18
CA GLU A 84 8.00 33.81 1.01
C GLU A 84 9.20 33.90 0.03
N GLU A 85 9.73 35.12 -0.23
CA GLU A 85 10.89 35.32 -1.11
C GLU A 85 12.19 34.74 -0.53
N GLU A 86 12.35 34.75 0.80
CA GLU A 86 13.53 34.14 1.46
C GLU A 86 13.43 32.63 1.50
N ALA A 87 12.24 32.08 1.73
CA ALA A 87 12.00 30.65 1.68
C ALA A 87 12.23 30.08 0.26
N ASP A 88 11.76 30.80 -0.78
CA ASP A 88 12.02 30.44 -2.18
C ASP A 88 13.53 30.38 -2.50
N LYS A 89 14.31 31.36 -2.04
CA LYS A 89 15.77 31.38 -2.27
C LYS A 89 16.49 30.26 -1.53
N GLU A 90 16.10 29.98 -0.28
CA GLU A 90 16.73 28.89 0.48
C GLU A 90 16.33 27.55 -0.10
N GLY A 91 15.05 27.36 -0.50
CA GLY A 91 14.58 26.16 -1.17
C GLY A 91 15.29 25.88 -2.49
N GLU A 92 15.54 26.93 -3.31
CA GLU A 92 16.30 26.79 -4.55
C GLU A 92 17.77 26.40 -4.29
N LYS A 93 18.38 26.92 -3.23
CA LYS A 93 19.73 26.52 -2.82
C LYS A 93 19.78 25.04 -2.39
N LEU A 94 18.84 24.60 -1.54
CA LEU A 94 18.75 23.21 -1.10
C LEU A 94 18.50 22.26 -2.28
N LEU A 95 17.65 22.64 -3.24
CA LEU A 95 17.45 21.88 -4.47
C LEU A 95 18.76 21.71 -5.26
N ASN A 96 19.51 22.80 -5.45
CA ASN A 96 20.77 22.74 -6.20
C ASN A 96 21.81 21.87 -5.48
N GLU A 97 21.92 21.96 -4.16
CA GLU A 97 22.79 21.10 -3.34
C GLU A 97 22.36 19.62 -3.49
N TYR A 98 21.06 19.32 -3.36
CA TYR A 98 20.53 17.96 -3.55
C TYR A 98 20.81 17.41 -4.95
N MET A 99 20.61 18.21 -5.99
CA MET A 99 20.87 17.79 -7.37
C MET A 99 22.36 17.55 -7.63
N GLU A 100 23.25 18.39 -7.07
CA GLU A 100 24.69 18.22 -7.18
C GLU A 100 25.19 16.99 -6.43
N GLU A 101 24.74 16.79 -5.18
CA GLU A 101 25.13 15.62 -4.35
C GLU A 101 24.69 14.29 -4.94
N ASN A 102 23.58 14.25 -5.67
CA ASN A 102 23.02 13.05 -6.26
C ASN A 102 23.31 12.90 -7.76
N ASP A 103 24.14 13.76 -8.34
CA ASP A 103 24.44 13.80 -9.78
C ASP A 103 23.17 13.87 -10.65
N TYR A 104 22.15 14.57 -10.18
CA TYR A 104 20.95 14.86 -10.95
C TYR A 104 21.11 16.15 -11.75
N THR A 105 21.05 16.02 -13.06
CA THR A 105 20.84 17.14 -13.98
C THR A 105 19.53 16.93 -14.72
N ARG A 106 18.93 17.98 -15.28
CA ARG A 106 17.74 17.83 -16.13
C ARG A 106 17.96 16.80 -17.25
N ASP A 107 19.13 16.86 -17.92
CA ASP A 107 19.48 15.92 -18.99
C ASP A 107 19.60 14.48 -18.46
N ARG A 108 20.12 14.29 -17.25
CA ARG A 108 20.19 12.98 -16.60
C ARG A 108 18.81 12.43 -16.28
N ILE A 109 17.90 13.26 -15.77
CA ILE A 109 16.51 12.88 -15.50
C ILE A 109 15.79 12.50 -16.79
N ILE A 110 15.96 13.29 -17.85
CA ILE A 110 15.43 12.97 -19.19
C ILE A 110 15.97 11.62 -19.67
N GLN A 111 17.27 11.35 -19.50
CA GLN A 111 17.85 10.08 -19.93
C GLN A 111 17.29 8.90 -19.14
N LEU A 112 17.19 9.01 -17.83
CA LEU A 112 16.60 7.97 -16.98
C LEU A 112 15.14 7.67 -17.40
N LYS A 113 14.37 8.71 -17.70
CA LYS A 113 12.98 8.54 -18.17
C LYS A 113 12.91 7.94 -19.57
N LYS A 114 13.86 8.27 -20.45
CA LYS A 114 13.98 7.59 -21.76
C LYS A 114 14.28 6.10 -21.59
N ASP A 115 15.18 5.75 -20.68
CA ASP A 115 15.55 4.36 -20.39
C ASP A 115 14.35 3.56 -19.89
N GLU A 116 13.51 4.17 -19.02
CA GLU A 116 12.25 3.59 -18.56
C GLU A 116 11.27 3.36 -19.73
N VAL A 117 10.98 4.37 -20.54
CA VAL A 117 10.06 4.28 -21.67
C VAL A 117 10.53 3.21 -22.69
N VAL A 118 11.84 3.12 -22.93
CA VAL A 118 12.40 2.10 -23.81
C VAL A 118 12.30 0.71 -23.19
N ALA A 119 12.50 0.57 -21.86
CA ALA A 119 12.33 -0.69 -21.16
C ALA A 119 10.87 -1.19 -21.23
N ASP A 120 9.89 -0.28 -21.08
CA ASP A 120 8.46 -0.61 -21.20
C ASP A 120 8.12 -1.07 -22.63
N LYS A 121 8.64 -0.41 -23.65
CA LYS A 121 8.46 -0.84 -25.05
C LYS A 121 9.07 -2.23 -25.32
N LEU A 122 10.23 -2.52 -24.74
CA LEU A 122 10.83 -3.86 -24.83
C LEU A 122 9.95 -4.88 -24.11
N TYR A 123 9.46 -4.56 -22.91
CA TYR A 123 8.55 -5.43 -22.19
C TYR A 123 7.29 -5.73 -22.99
N GLU A 124 6.62 -4.72 -23.51
CA GLU A 124 5.44 -4.91 -24.36
C GLU A 124 5.72 -5.76 -25.58
N GLU A 125 6.80 -5.49 -26.32
CA GLU A 125 7.13 -6.21 -27.56
C GLU A 125 7.43 -7.69 -27.29
N TYR A 126 8.18 -8.00 -26.24
CA TYR A 126 8.61 -9.37 -25.96
C TYR A 126 7.58 -10.19 -25.15
N THR A 127 6.53 -9.54 -24.64
CA THR A 127 5.46 -10.20 -23.88
C THR A 127 4.08 -10.16 -24.56
N LYS A 128 3.94 -9.50 -25.70
CA LYS A 128 2.65 -9.28 -26.39
C LYS A 128 1.90 -10.55 -26.76
N ASP A 129 2.61 -11.65 -27.01
CA ASP A 129 2.02 -12.92 -27.43
C ASP A 129 1.76 -13.88 -26.24
N ILE A 130 2.07 -13.45 -25.02
CA ILE A 130 1.83 -14.26 -23.81
C ILE A 130 0.34 -14.24 -23.50
N THR A 131 -0.19 -15.40 -23.20
CA THR A 131 -1.61 -15.59 -22.87
C THR A 131 -1.75 -16.53 -21.67
N VAL A 132 -2.89 -16.43 -21.00
CA VAL A 132 -3.31 -17.33 -19.92
C VAL A 132 -4.45 -18.20 -20.46
N SER A 133 -4.37 -19.50 -20.26
CA SER A 133 -5.43 -20.43 -20.63
C SER A 133 -6.48 -20.60 -19.53
N ASP A 134 -7.65 -21.12 -19.87
CA ASP A 134 -8.66 -21.46 -18.85
C ASP A 134 -8.15 -22.54 -17.88
N ASP A 135 -7.30 -23.46 -18.35
CA ASP A 135 -6.69 -24.50 -17.48
C ASP A 135 -5.73 -23.88 -16.47
N ASP A 136 -4.91 -22.90 -16.88
CA ASP A 136 -4.02 -22.15 -15.97
C ASP A 136 -4.84 -21.43 -14.88
N ILE A 137 -5.94 -20.79 -15.27
CA ILE A 137 -6.83 -20.08 -14.34
C ILE A 137 -7.47 -21.04 -13.33
N GLU A 138 -7.91 -22.22 -13.79
CA GLU A 138 -8.53 -23.22 -12.92
C GLU A 138 -7.52 -23.82 -11.94
N GLU A 139 -6.27 -24.04 -12.36
CA GLU A 139 -5.19 -24.53 -11.48
C GLU A 139 -4.86 -23.49 -10.42
N GLU A 140 -4.67 -22.24 -10.80
CA GLU A 140 -4.37 -21.13 -9.88
C GLU A 140 -5.55 -20.91 -8.89
N TYR A 141 -6.78 -20.89 -9.39
CA TYR A 141 -7.96 -20.78 -8.54
C TYR A 141 -7.99 -21.88 -7.45
N ASN A 142 -7.74 -23.13 -7.83
CA ASN A 142 -7.73 -24.24 -6.88
C ASN A 142 -6.59 -24.07 -5.85
N THR A 143 -5.44 -23.57 -6.26
CA THR A 143 -4.32 -23.25 -5.36
C THR A 143 -4.71 -22.20 -4.35
N ARG A 144 -5.25 -21.04 -4.79
CA ARG A 144 -5.69 -19.95 -3.91
C ARG A 144 -6.82 -20.38 -2.97
N VAL A 145 -7.76 -21.21 -3.44
CA VAL A 145 -8.83 -21.77 -2.60
C VAL A 145 -8.27 -22.64 -1.45
N GLU A 146 -7.30 -23.51 -1.74
CA GLU A 146 -6.71 -24.37 -0.69
C GLU A 146 -5.78 -23.56 0.25
N GLU A 147 -5.10 -22.52 -0.23
CA GLU A 147 -4.32 -21.60 0.60
C GLU A 147 -5.21 -20.82 1.56
N ASP A 148 -6.27 -20.19 1.07
CA ASP A 148 -7.25 -19.48 1.88
C ASP A 148 -7.89 -20.40 2.92
N LYS A 149 -8.30 -21.59 2.50
CA LYS A 149 -8.89 -22.59 3.38
C LYS A 149 -7.95 -23.05 4.49
N SER A 150 -6.67 -23.22 4.18
CA SER A 150 -5.64 -23.56 5.17
C SER A 150 -5.41 -22.42 6.16
N THR A 151 -5.32 -21.19 5.65
CA THR A 151 -5.02 -20.00 6.42
C THR A 151 -6.22 -19.58 7.26
N PHE A 152 -7.36 -19.33 6.63
CA PHE A 152 -8.56 -18.81 7.29
C PHE A 152 -9.29 -19.87 8.14
N GLY A 153 -9.13 -21.16 7.81
CA GLY A 153 -9.63 -22.26 8.64
C GLY A 153 -8.95 -22.36 10.00
N SER A 154 -7.74 -21.82 10.13
CA SER A 154 -6.95 -21.80 11.36
C SER A 154 -6.86 -20.42 12.01
N ASP A 155 -7.10 -19.34 11.25
CA ASP A 155 -6.97 -17.95 11.69
C ASP A 155 -8.13 -17.09 11.17
N MET A 156 -9.21 -17.07 11.95
CA MET A 156 -10.41 -16.28 11.64
C MET A 156 -10.20 -14.78 11.82
N ASP A 157 -9.25 -14.37 12.68
CA ASP A 157 -8.87 -12.95 12.84
C ASP A 157 -8.20 -12.42 11.58
N TYR A 158 -7.34 -13.23 10.98
CA TYR A 158 -6.70 -12.89 9.72
C TYR A 158 -7.72 -12.81 8.57
N TYR A 159 -8.68 -13.75 8.50
CA TYR A 159 -9.77 -13.66 7.53
C TYR A 159 -10.59 -12.37 7.67
N ALA A 160 -11.00 -12.02 8.90
CA ALA A 160 -11.75 -10.80 9.16
C ALA A 160 -10.96 -9.54 8.76
N THR A 161 -9.65 -9.55 9.04
CA THR A 161 -8.71 -8.49 8.66
C THR A 161 -8.62 -8.34 7.14
N MET A 162 -8.44 -9.43 6.41
CA MET A 162 -8.39 -9.42 4.94
C MET A 162 -9.68 -8.89 4.32
N CYS A 163 -10.84 -9.33 4.84
CA CYS A 163 -12.13 -8.80 4.42
C CYS A 163 -12.27 -7.29 4.67
N ARG A 164 -11.78 -6.78 5.82
CA ARG A 164 -11.84 -5.37 6.16
C ARG A 164 -11.00 -4.51 5.22
N TYR A 165 -9.85 -5.02 4.80
CA TYR A 165 -8.97 -4.33 3.83
C TYR A 165 -9.41 -4.49 2.37
N GLY A 166 -10.50 -5.21 2.12
CA GLY A 166 -11.03 -5.41 0.76
C GLY A 166 -10.21 -6.37 -0.10
N SER A 167 -9.41 -7.24 0.54
CA SER A 167 -8.67 -8.27 -0.17
C SER A 167 -9.62 -9.25 -0.84
N THR A 168 -9.23 -9.75 -2.00
CA THR A 168 -9.96 -10.82 -2.66
C THR A 168 -9.85 -12.11 -1.85
N ILE A 169 -10.99 -12.73 -1.64
CA ILE A 169 -11.12 -13.96 -0.86
C ILE A 169 -11.57 -15.08 -1.79
N TYR A 170 -10.86 -16.20 -1.77
CA TYR A 170 -11.15 -17.39 -2.59
C TYR A 170 -11.88 -18.48 -1.82
N TRP A 171 -11.80 -18.46 -0.49
CA TRP A 171 -12.55 -19.39 0.37
C TRP A 171 -13.04 -18.69 1.63
N ASN A 172 -14.34 -18.84 1.94
CA ASN A 172 -14.96 -18.28 3.13
C ASN A 172 -15.14 -19.35 4.21
N PRO A 173 -14.74 -19.08 5.46
CA PRO A 173 -15.08 -19.91 6.60
C PRO A 173 -16.58 -19.82 6.95
N GLU A 174 -17.06 -20.70 7.83
CA GLU A 174 -18.40 -20.58 8.41
C GLU A 174 -18.46 -19.46 9.45
N GLY A 175 -19.66 -18.90 9.68
CA GLY A 175 -19.87 -17.93 10.76
C GLY A 175 -19.69 -16.47 10.36
N ALA A 176 -19.50 -16.16 9.08
CA ALA A 176 -19.42 -14.79 8.58
C ALA A 176 -20.74 -14.32 7.97
N ARG A 177 -20.99 -13.01 8.06
CA ARG A 177 -22.11 -12.33 7.38
C ARG A 177 -21.71 -10.93 6.92
N LYS A 178 -22.50 -10.37 6.01
CA LYS A 178 -22.33 -8.99 5.56
C LYS A 178 -23.38 -8.07 6.16
N VAL A 179 -22.93 -6.97 6.71
CA VAL A 179 -23.79 -5.90 7.21
C VAL A 179 -23.49 -4.61 6.47
N GLN A 180 -24.50 -3.75 6.33
CA GLN A 180 -24.29 -2.32 6.09
C GLN A 180 -24.43 -1.60 7.42
N GLN A 181 -23.85 -0.39 7.53
CA GLN A 181 -23.90 0.41 8.75
C GLN A 181 -24.27 1.85 8.47
N ILE A 182 -24.95 2.47 9.43
CA ILE A 182 -25.04 3.91 9.56
C ILE A 182 -24.26 4.28 10.81
N LEU A 183 -23.32 5.21 10.71
CA LEU A 183 -22.62 5.82 11.82
C LEU A 183 -23.23 7.20 12.07
N ILE A 184 -23.72 7.41 13.30
CA ILE A 184 -24.06 8.73 13.83
C ILE A 184 -22.83 9.16 14.62
N PRO A 185 -22.00 10.09 14.09
CA PRO A 185 -20.77 10.50 14.73
C PRO A 185 -21.05 11.39 15.95
N PHE A 186 -20.09 11.51 16.84
CA PHE A 186 -20.12 12.56 17.86
C PHE A 186 -20.06 13.95 17.23
N THR A 187 -20.65 14.95 17.88
CA THR A 187 -20.56 16.34 17.43
C THR A 187 -19.10 16.83 17.43
N ASP A 188 -18.81 17.84 16.63
CA ASP A 188 -17.46 18.43 16.59
C ASP A 188 -17.01 18.91 17.98
N GLU A 189 -17.94 19.45 18.79
CA GLU A 189 -17.69 19.91 20.16
C GLU A 189 -17.32 18.74 21.08
N ASP A 190 -18.01 17.60 20.94
CA ASP A 190 -17.71 16.39 21.72
C ASP A 190 -16.38 15.75 21.30
N GLN A 191 -16.08 15.72 20.01
CA GLN A 191 -14.80 15.22 19.49
C GLN A 191 -13.64 16.08 19.98
N GLU A 192 -13.79 17.41 19.98
CA GLU A 192 -12.81 18.33 20.55
C GLU A 192 -12.65 18.11 22.05
N ALA A 193 -13.75 17.94 22.78
CA ALA A 193 -13.73 17.68 24.22
C ALA A 193 -13.00 16.36 24.54
N ILE A 194 -13.21 15.30 23.77
CA ILE A 194 -12.52 14.01 23.90
C ILE A 194 -11.02 14.16 23.60
N SER A 195 -10.68 14.84 22.51
CA SER A 195 -9.28 15.02 22.07
C SER A 195 -8.44 15.85 23.03
N ASN A 196 -9.07 16.73 23.80
CA ASN A 196 -8.41 17.57 24.82
C ASN A 196 -8.16 16.84 26.16
N VAL A 197 -8.68 15.62 26.33
CA VAL A 197 -8.40 14.80 27.51
C VAL A 197 -7.01 14.18 27.40
N ASP A 198 -6.25 14.18 28.49
CA ASP A 198 -4.99 13.45 28.55
C ASP A 198 -5.28 11.95 28.37
N SER A 199 -4.68 11.35 27.32
CA SER A 199 -4.89 9.94 26.96
C SER A 199 -4.47 8.95 28.06
N SER A 200 -3.70 9.40 29.05
CA SER A 200 -3.34 8.61 30.22
C SER A 200 -4.38 8.66 31.36
N ASP A 201 -5.36 9.57 31.27
CA ASP A 201 -6.47 9.68 32.25
C ASP A 201 -7.69 8.91 31.72
N GLU A 202 -7.67 7.59 31.91
CA GLU A 202 -8.73 6.68 31.42
C GLU A 202 -10.11 7.04 31.97
N ASP A 203 -10.20 7.49 33.24
CA ASP A 203 -11.48 7.87 33.87
C ASP A 203 -12.05 9.15 33.26
N ALA A 204 -11.22 10.16 33.00
CA ALA A 204 -11.64 11.37 32.29
C ALA A 204 -12.05 11.11 30.84
N LEU A 205 -11.30 10.27 30.15
CA LEU A 205 -11.60 9.87 28.77
C LEU A 205 -12.95 9.14 28.70
N ALA A 206 -13.16 8.12 29.54
CA ALA A 206 -14.41 7.38 29.60
C ALA A 206 -15.61 8.29 29.92
N LYS A 207 -15.43 9.29 30.75
CA LYS A 207 -16.47 10.25 31.07
C LYS A 207 -16.78 11.17 29.88
N ALA A 208 -15.77 11.64 29.16
CA ALA A 208 -15.96 12.48 27.98
C ALA A 208 -16.71 11.70 26.87
N VAL A 209 -16.28 10.47 26.61
CA VAL A 209 -16.95 9.55 25.65
C VAL A 209 -18.40 9.31 26.08
N LYS A 210 -18.66 9.03 27.37
CA LYS A 210 -20.04 8.83 27.85
C LYS A 210 -20.91 10.05 27.63
N THR A 211 -20.35 11.26 27.84
CA THR A 211 -21.10 12.52 27.62
C THR A 211 -21.44 12.66 26.11
N ALA A 212 -20.48 12.38 25.23
CA ALA A 212 -20.69 12.41 23.79
C ALA A 212 -21.76 11.40 23.33
N GLN A 213 -21.74 10.17 23.89
CA GLN A 213 -22.77 9.16 23.65
C GLN A 213 -24.16 9.64 24.08
N ASP A 214 -24.29 10.25 25.27
CA ASP A 214 -25.56 10.77 25.75
C ASP A 214 -26.11 11.89 24.87
N ASN A 215 -25.25 12.70 24.24
CA ASN A 215 -25.63 13.79 23.35
C ASN A 215 -26.24 13.31 22.03
N ILE A 216 -25.84 12.13 21.51
CA ILE A 216 -26.36 11.57 20.26
C ILE A 216 -27.43 10.50 20.46
N GLU A 217 -27.74 10.09 21.71
CA GLU A 217 -28.67 8.99 22.01
C GLU A 217 -30.08 9.24 21.45
N ASP A 218 -30.61 10.42 21.60
CA ASP A 218 -31.95 10.77 21.10
C ASP A 218 -32.04 10.71 19.57
N GLU A 219 -30.99 11.12 18.86
CA GLU A 219 -30.92 11.03 17.39
C GLU A 219 -30.86 9.56 16.95
N ALA A 220 -29.99 8.76 17.57
CA ALA A 220 -29.85 7.34 17.29
C ALA A 220 -31.17 6.58 17.52
N ASN A 221 -31.85 6.85 18.62
CA ASN A 221 -33.15 6.24 18.93
C ASN A 221 -34.23 6.69 17.96
N SER A 222 -34.23 7.95 17.51
CA SER A 222 -35.18 8.45 16.50
C SER A 222 -34.98 7.76 15.17
N LEU A 223 -33.75 7.64 14.69
CA LEU A 223 -33.43 6.96 13.42
C LEU A 223 -33.81 5.48 13.51
N TYR A 224 -33.46 4.79 14.59
CA TYR A 224 -33.85 3.38 14.80
C TYR A 224 -35.39 3.20 14.74
N LYS A 225 -36.12 4.10 15.37
CA LYS A 225 -37.58 4.08 15.34
C LYS A 225 -38.12 4.25 13.90
N GLU A 226 -37.59 5.22 13.14
CA GLU A 226 -37.99 5.42 11.75
C GLU A 226 -37.76 4.16 10.89
N LEU A 227 -36.59 3.50 11.06
CA LEU A 227 -36.25 2.26 10.38
C LEU A 227 -37.22 1.11 10.74
N THR A 228 -37.59 0.99 12.01
CA THR A 228 -38.56 -0.03 12.46
C THR A 228 -40.00 0.30 12.11
N GLU A 229 -40.34 1.55 11.86
CA GLU A 229 -41.67 2.01 11.43
C GLU A 229 -41.84 2.02 9.89
N GLY A 230 -40.79 1.69 9.11
CA GLY A 230 -40.90 1.43 7.68
C GLY A 230 -40.04 2.28 6.76
N LYS A 231 -39.19 3.16 7.29
CA LYS A 231 -38.15 3.82 6.48
C LYS A 231 -37.17 2.76 6.02
N THR A 232 -36.78 2.77 4.74
CA THR A 232 -35.78 1.82 4.26
C THR A 232 -34.40 2.19 4.76
N PHE A 233 -33.54 1.18 4.97
CA PHE A 233 -32.15 1.44 5.37
C PHE A 233 -31.39 2.23 4.31
N ALA A 234 -31.64 1.97 3.02
CA ALA A 234 -31.04 2.71 1.90
C ALA A 234 -31.43 4.19 1.89
N ASP A 235 -32.70 4.52 2.17
CA ASP A 235 -33.14 5.91 2.28
C ASP A 235 -32.45 6.61 3.45
N ALA A 236 -32.41 5.95 4.61
CA ALA A 236 -31.75 6.48 5.79
C ALA A 236 -30.24 6.67 5.57
N LEU A 237 -29.58 5.73 4.89
CA LEU A 237 -28.16 5.81 4.56
C LEU A 237 -27.89 6.99 3.63
N SER A 238 -28.73 7.21 2.63
CA SER A 238 -28.57 8.31 1.65
C SER A 238 -28.74 9.72 2.25
N GLU A 239 -29.37 9.83 3.41
CA GLU A 239 -29.53 11.09 4.13
C GLU A 239 -28.30 11.45 4.99
N GLN A 240 -27.36 10.53 5.20
CA GLN A 240 -26.13 10.79 5.93
C GLN A 240 -25.10 11.50 5.05
N GLU A 241 -24.42 12.53 5.58
CA GLU A 241 -23.42 13.32 4.84
C GLU A 241 -22.26 12.47 4.31
N ASN A 242 -21.88 11.42 5.06
CA ASN A 242 -20.79 10.50 4.71
C ASN A 242 -21.34 9.11 4.45
N SER A 243 -22.40 9.00 3.64
CA SER A 243 -23.02 7.71 3.35
C SER A 243 -22.05 6.77 2.63
N ASP A 244 -21.83 5.61 3.21
CA ASP A 244 -21.04 4.52 2.63
C ASP A 244 -21.92 3.29 2.46
N SER A 245 -22.13 2.89 1.20
CA SER A 245 -22.90 1.69 0.87
C SER A 245 -22.10 0.39 0.99
N THR A 246 -20.87 0.44 1.49
CA THR A 246 -19.99 -0.72 1.68
C THR A 246 -20.65 -1.76 2.55
N MET A 247 -20.50 -3.03 2.13
CA MET A 247 -20.90 -4.18 2.92
C MET A 247 -19.71 -4.71 3.71
N TYR A 248 -19.80 -4.62 5.02
CA TYR A 248 -18.76 -5.06 5.94
C TYR A 248 -18.96 -6.52 6.32
N VAL A 249 -17.89 -7.32 6.24
CA VAL A 249 -17.90 -8.70 6.70
C VAL A 249 -17.67 -8.73 8.20
N VAL A 250 -18.58 -9.35 8.93
CA VAL A 250 -18.48 -9.57 10.38
C VAL A 250 -18.44 -11.07 10.63
N VAL A 251 -17.52 -11.48 11.50
CA VAL A 251 -17.28 -12.89 11.85
C VAL A 251 -17.64 -13.13 13.31
N ASP A 252 -18.35 -14.23 13.58
CA ASP A 252 -18.79 -14.56 14.93
C ASP A 252 -17.60 -14.78 15.88
N GLY A 253 -17.61 -14.06 17.00
CA GLY A 253 -16.58 -14.16 18.05
C GLY A 253 -15.24 -13.51 17.70
N ILE A 254 -15.10 -12.82 16.56
CA ILE A 254 -13.90 -12.11 16.17
C ILE A 254 -14.08 -10.61 16.41
N GLU A 255 -13.32 -10.08 17.36
CA GLU A 255 -13.41 -8.71 17.87
C GLU A 255 -12.18 -7.86 17.51
N SER A 256 -11.24 -8.41 16.74
CA SER A 256 -10.01 -7.70 16.30
C SER A 256 -10.26 -6.61 15.27
N THR A 257 -11.37 -6.72 14.51
CA THR A 257 -11.71 -5.78 13.43
C THR A 257 -12.82 -4.81 13.82
N TYR A 258 -13.69 -5.20 14.74
CA TYR A 258 -14.83 -4.41 15.23
C TYR A 258 -15.02 -4.62 16.73
N ASP A 259 -15.58 -3.61 17.41
CA ASP A 259 -15.88 -3.70 18.83
C ASP A 259 -16.80 -4.90 19.15
N GLU A 260 -16.61 -5.48 20.33
CA GLU A 260 -17.41 -6.62 20.82
C GLU A 260 -18.93 -6.37 20.70
N ALA A 261 -19.37 -5.15 21.06
CA ALA A 261 -20.78 -4.77 20.97
C ALA A 261 -21.29 -4.77 19.52
N TYR A 262 -20.47 -4.30 18.58
CA TYR A 262 -20.76 -4.29 17.15
C TYR A 262 -20.90 -5.73 16.61
N VAL A 263 -19.93 -6.60 16.89
CA VAL A 263 -19.94 -8.00 16.46
C VAL A 263 -21.17 -8.72 17.03
N LYS A 264 -21.45 -8.58 18.32
CA LYS A 264 -22.62 -9.18 18.97
C LYS A 264 -23.94 -8.70 18.36
N ALA A 265 -24.06 -7.40 18.09
CA ALA A 265 -25.24 -6.85 17.45
C ALA A 265 -25.40 -7.37 16.05
N ALA A 266 -24.34 -7.36 15.23
CA ALA A 266 -24.36 -7.92 13.89
C ALA A 266 -24.81 -9.38 13.89
N MET A 267 -24.24 -10.23 14.78
CA MET A 267 -24.53 -11.65 14.88
C MET A 267 -25.90 -11.98 15.52
N SER A 268 -26.50 -11.02 16.22
CA SER A 268 -27.84 -11.19 16.81
C SER A 268 -28.98 -11.06 15.80
N LEU A 269 -28.74 -10.41 14.64
CA LEU A 269 -29.73 -10.23 13.57
C LEU A 269 -30.10 -11.60 13.00
N LYS A 270 -31.40 -11.88 12.81
CA LYS A 270 -31.88 -13.24 12.55
C LYS A 270 -32.15 -13.52 11.07
N LYS A 271 -32.50 -12.50 10.32
CA LYS A 271 -32.85 -12.62 8.89
C LYS A 271 -32.42 -11.41 8.11
N LEU A 272 -32.24 -11.59 6.82
CA LEU A 272 -31.95 -10.52 5.89
C LEU A 272 -32.95 -9.39 6.03
N GLY A 273 -32.48 -8.18 6.11
CA GLY A 273 -33.29 -6.98 6.29
C GLY A 273 -33.52 -6.56 7.75
N ASP A 274 -33.11 -7.37 8.73
CA ASP A 274 -33.16 -6.97 10.14
C ASP A 274 -32.22 -5.78 10.40
N VAL A 275 -32.62 -4.91 11.32
CA VAL A 275 -31.86 -3.73 11.74
C VAL A 275 -31.51 -3.88 13.23
N SER A 276 -30.28 -3.55 13.63
CA SER A 276 -29.88 -3.58 15.03
C SER A 276 -30.48 -2.43 15.83
N GLU A 277 -30.58 -2.60 17.14
CA GLU A 277 -30.70 -1.45 18.04
C GLU A 277 -29.43 -0.57 17.94
N PRO A 278 -29.49 0.73 18.36
CA PRO A 278 -28.32 1.59 18.42
C PRO A 278 -27.18 1.00 19.26
N ILE A 279 -25.97 1.02 18.72
CA ILE A 279 -24.74 0.48 19.34
C ILE A 279 -23.83 1.65 19.65
N MET A 280 -23.73 2.02 20.90
CA MET A 280 -22.81 3.08 21.34
C MET A 280 -21.37 2.54 21.41
N THR A 281 -20.46 3.24 20.76
CA THR A 281 -19.01 2.95 20.72
C THR A 281 -18.22 4.21 21.08
N ASP A 282 -16.91 4.11 21.11
CA ASP A 282 -16.02 5.27 21.35
C ASP A 282 -15.92 6.20 20.13
N SER A 283 -16.49 5.82 18.99
CA SER A 283 -16.46 6.60 17.74
C SER A 283 -17.83 7.22 17.38
N GLY A 284 -18.88 6.90 18.14
CA GLY A 284 -20.25 7.30 17.85
C GLY A 284 -21.25 6.17 18.04
N CYS A 285 -22.40 6.27 17.38
CA CYS A 285 -23.43 5.26 17.43
C CYS A 285 -23.59 4.56 16.07
N TYR A 286 -23.51 3.23 16.05
CA TYR A 286 -23.80 2.42 14.87
C TYR A 286 -25.21 1.85 14.88
N ILE A 287 -25.85 1.80 13.71
CA ILE A 287 -27.04 1.02 13.43
C ILE A 287 -26.72 0.10 12.24
N LEU A 288 -26.88 -1.20 12.43
CA LEU A 288 -26.48 -2.22 11.46
C LEU A 288 -27.70 -2.77 10.72
N TYR A 289 -27.51 -3.09 9.45
CA TYR A 289 -28.47 -3.74 8.60
C TYR A 289 -27.91 -5.06 8.08
N TYR A 290 -28.64 -6.17 8.26
CA TYR A 290 -28.24 -7.48 7.75
C TYR A 290 -28.42 -7.54 6.23
N ALA A 291 -27.35 -7.29 5.50
CA ALA A 291 -27.39 -7.14 4.05
C ALA A 291 -27.38 -8.47 3.30
N SER A 292 -26.49 -9.41 3.69
CA SER A 292 -26.43 -10.73 3.08
C SER A 292 -25.66 -11.75 3.92
N ASP A 293 -25.92 -13.03 3.67
CA ASP A 293 -25.07 -14.12 4.16
C ASP A 293 -23.72 -14.12 3.40
N VAL A 294 -22.68 -14.63 4.06
CA VAL A 294 -21.45 -15.08 3.42
C VAL A 294 -21.55 -16.60 3.24
N LYS A 295 -21.60 -17.06 2.00
CA LYS A 295 -21.65 -18.50 1.71
C LYS A 295 -20.29 -19.11 2.06
N ALA A 296 -20.26 -20.01 3.02
CA ALA A 296 -19.04 -20.75 3.38
C ALA A 296 -18.57 -21.66 2.23
N GLY A 297 -17.27 -21.90 2.17
CA GLY A 297 -16.63 -22.69 1.13
C GLY A 297 -16.00 -21.83 0.03
N ALA A 298 -15.59 -22.48 -1.05
CA ALA A 298 -14.96 -21.80 -2.19
C ALA A 298 -15.89 -20.73 -2.79
N VAL A 299 -15.33 -19.59 -3.09
CA VAL A 299 -15.98 -18.53 -3.86
C VAL A 299 -16.13 -18.99 -5.30
N ASP A 300 -17.28 -18.75 -5.93
CA ASP A 300 -17.50 -19.17 -7.31
C ASP A 300 -16.42 -18.58 -8.24
N LEU A 301 -15.79 -19.41 -9.08
CA LEU A 301 -14.69 -19.00 -9.99
C LEU A 301 -15.05 -17.78 -10.83
N ASP A 302 -16.29 -17.72 -11.33
CA ASP A 302 -16.74 -16.61 -12.19
C ASP A 302 -16.64 -15.23 -11.51
N LYS A 303 -16.55 -15.17 -10.18
CA LYS A 303 -16.42 -13.91 -9.42
C LYS A 303 -14.99 -13.41 -9.27
N VAL A 304 -14.01 -14.30 -9.44
CA VAL A 304 -12.58 -14.04 -9.21
C VAL A 304 -11.72 -14.34 -10.45
N LYS A 305 -12.37 -14.84 -11.53
CA LYS A 305 -11.70 -15.29 -12.75
C LYS A 305 -10.88 -14.17 -13.41
N ASP A 306 -11.45 -12.99 -13.52
CA ASP A 306 -10.81 -11.87 -14.21
C ASP A 306 -9.53 -11.43 -13.45
N GLU A 307 -9.61 -11.36 -12.12
CA GLU A 307 -8.46 -11.02 -11.27
C GLU A 307 -7.36 -12.09 -11.32
N ILE A 308 -7.73 -13.38 -11.27
CA ILE A 308 -6.76 -14.47 -11.44
C ILE A 308 -6.10 -14.38 -12.81
N SER A 309 -6.89 -14.18 -13.86
CA SER A 309 -6.38 -14.07 -15.23
C SER A 309 -5.40 -12.92 -15.41
N GLU A 310 -5.73 -11.75 -14.83
CA GLU A 310 -4.89 -10.56 -14.89
C GLU A 310 -3.58 -10.77 -14.12
N SER A 311 -3.66 -11.27 -12.87
CA SER A 311 -2.49 -11.59 -12.05
C SER A 311 -1.57 -12.61 -12.73
N LEU A 312 -2.12 -13.74 -13.22
CA LEU A 312 -1.34 -14.77 -13.91
C LEU A 312 -0.69 -14.25 -15.19
N LEU A 313 -1.40 -13.40 -15.94
CA LEU A 313 -0.86 -12.83 -17.18
C LEU A 313 0.35 -11.94 -16.88
N GLU A 314 0.25 -11.11 -15.85
CA GLU A 314 1.34 -10.23 -15.44
C GLU A 314 2.54 -11.04 -14.91
N ASP A 315 2.30 -12.06 -14.10
CA ASP A 315 3.34 -12.95 -13.59
C ASP A 315 4.08 -13.66 -14.73
N LYS A 316 3.33 -14.26 -15.70
CA LYS A 316 3.92 -14.92 -16.88
C LYS A 316 4.71 -13.95 -17.76
N LYS A 317 4.20 -12.75 -17.96
CA LYS A 317 4.91 -11.71 -18.72
C LYS A 317 6.20 -11.28 -18.01
N SER A 318 6.12 -11.05 -16.72
CA SER A 318 7.28 -10.65 -15.91
C SER A 318 8.36 -11.73 -15.89
N GLU A 319 7.98 -12.99 -15.73
CA GLU A 319 8.90 -14.13 -15.77
C GLU A 319 9.56 -14.28 -17.13
N GLU A 320 8.78 -14.25 -18.22
CA GLU A 320 9.31 -14.38 -19.59
C GLU A 320 10.24 -13.22 -19.93
N PHE A 321 9.88 -11.99 -19.55
CA PHE A 321 10.75 -10.84 -19.79
C PHE A 321 12.04 -10.90 -18.96
N TYR A 322 11.95 -11.35 -17.72
CA TYR A 322 13.14 -11.59 -16.89
C TYR A 322 14.08 -12.62 -17.54
N ASN A 323 13.53 -13.74 -18.04
CA ASN A 323 14.28 -14.78 -18.75
C ASN A 323 14.89 -14.24 -20.05
N THR A 324 14.15 -13.41 -20.78
CA THR A 324 14.63 -12.72 -21.98
C THR A 324 15.80 -11.79 -21.64
N CYS A 325 15.71 -10.99 -20.60
CA CYS A 325 16.81 -10.12 -20.16
C CYS A 325 18.05 -10.90 -19.72
N ASN A 326 17.89 -12.04 -19.04
CA ASN A 326 19.00 -12.93 -18.71
C ASN A 326 19.66 -13.52 -19.96
N SER A 327 18.88 -13.92 -20.97
CA SER A 327 19.44 -14.37 -22.26
C SER A 327 20.27 -13.27 -22.92
N TRP A 328 19.81 -12.04 -22.93
CA TRP A 328 20.58 -10.90 -23.45
C TRP A 328 21.85 -10.64 -22.66
N LYS A 329 21.79 -10.75 -21.31
CA LYS A 329 22.95 -10.64 -20.42
C LYS A 329 24.05 -11.65 -20.82
N ASP A 330 23.66 -12.90 -21.06
CA ASP A 330 24.59 -13.97 -21.45
C ASP A 330 25.19 -13.73 -22.87
N GLU A 331 24.38 -13.26 -23.84
CA GLU A 331 24.82 -12.87 -25.17
C GLU A 331 25.85 -11.72 -25.14
N MET A 332 25.61 -10.72 -24.27
CA MET A 332 26.47 -9.54 -24.12
C MET A 332 27.77 -9.82 -23.38
N LYS A 333 27.91 -10.99 -22.74
CA LYS A 333 29.08 -11.40 -21.94
C LYS A 333 29.44 -10.36 -20.88
N VAL A 334 28.44 -10.00 -20.06
CA VAL A 334 28.58 -9.01 -19.00
C VAL A 334 29.66 -9.46 -18.01
N GLU A 335 30.64 -8.58 -17.76
CA GLU A 335 31.67 -8.80 -16.75
C GLU A 335 31.34 -7.96 -15.51
N THR A 336 31.45 -8.56 -14.32
CA THR A 336 31.26 -7.89 -13.03
C THR A 336 32.59 -7.86 -12.28
N PHE A 337 32.81 -6.83 -11.50
CA PHE A 337 34.04 -6.62 -10.72
C PHE A 337 33.71 -6.59 -9.23
N PRO A 338 33.47 -7.76 -8.59
CA PRO A 338 33.07 -7.85 -7.18
C PRO A 338 34.03 -7.12 -6.24
N GLU A 339 35.33 -7.13 -6.55
CA GLU A 339 36.38 -6.48 -5.79
C GLU A 339 36.17 -4.97 -5.62
N VAL A 340 35.40 -4.31 -6.50
CA VAL A 340 35.17 -2.86 -6.44
C VAL A 340 34.20 -2.50 -5.34
N TYR A 341 33.18 -3.34 -5.08
CA TYR A 341 32.14 -3.08 -4.06
C TYR A 341 32.30 -3.91 -2.79
N GLU A 342 33.16 -4.92 -2.79
CA GLU A 342 33.51 -5.69 -1.59
C GLU A 342 34.59 -4.99 -0.73
N THR A 343 35.49 -4.20 -1.34
CA THR A 343 36.61 -3.55 -0.65
C THR A 343 36.22 -2.33 0.19
N GLU A 344 35.07 -1.72 -0.01
CA GLU A 344 34.63 -0.61 0.85
C GLU A 344 34.33 -1.03 2.30
N THR A 345 34.10 -2.32 2.57
CA THR A 345 33.96 -2.84 3.94
C THR A 345 35.30 -3.01 4.66
N ALA A 346 36.37 -3.32 3.94
CA ALA A 346 37.72 -3.50 4.51
C ALA A 346 38.41 -2.14 4.82
N GLY A 347 38.01 -1.05 4.17
CA GLY A 347 38.57 0.28 4.38
C GLY A 347 38.12 0.95 5.70
N ALA A 348 36.92 0.62 6.20
CA ALA A 348 36.42 1.12 7.48
C ALA A 348 37.15 0.48 8.68
N GLU A 349 37.44 -0.82 8.61
CA GLU A 349 38.21 -1.51 9.66
C GLU A 349 39.69 -1.07 9.71
N ALA A 350 40.27 -0.70 8.56
CA ALA A 350 41.67 -0.23 8.52
C ALA A 350 41.85 1.19 9.11
N SER A 351 40.81 2.03 9.09
CA SER A 351 40.89 3.38 9.69
C SER A 351 40.75 3.35 11.22
N GLU A 352 39.91 2.46 11.78
CA GLU A 352 39.79 2.32 13.25
C GLU A 352 41.02 1.66 13.88
N SER A 353 41.66 0.68 13.20
CA SER A 353 42.88 0.06 13.69
C SER A 353 44.13 0.95 13.65
N ALA A 354 44.13 1.98 12.75
CA ALA A 354 45.21 2.94 12.65
C ALA A 354 45.13 4.03 13.74
N GLU A 355 43.94 4.43 14.17
CA GLU A 355 43.78 5.39 15.27
C GLU A 355 44.04 4.77 16.65
N ALA A 356 43.73 3.45 16.83
CA ALA A 356 44.02 2.75 18.07
C ALA A 356 45.52 2.46 18.30
N SER A 357 46.34 2.44 17.23
CA SER A 357 47.78 2.25 17.33
C SER A 357 48.63 3.52 17.51
N ALA A 358 48.00 4.70 17.36
CA ALA A 358 48.67 6.01 17.52
C ALA A 358 48.55 6.60 18.94
N SER A 359 47.84 5.93 19.88
CA SER A 359 47.62 6.38 21.26
C SER A 359 48.25 5.49 22.33
N ASN A 360 49.37 4.81 22.04
CA ASN A 360 50.20 4.15 23.04
C ASN A 360 51.62 4.69 23.03
#